data_00dcd49516ca0d9a929d504179082b45
#
_entry.id   00dcd49516ca0d9a929d504179082b45
#
_cell.length_a   1.000
_cell.length_b   1.000
_cell.length_c   1.000
_cell.angle_alpha   90.00
_cell.angle_beta   90.00
_cell.angle_gamma   90.00
#
_symmetry.space_group_name_H-M   'P 1'
#
loop_
_entity.id
_entity.type
_entity.pdbx_description
1 polymer ?
#
loop_
_entity_poly.entity_id
_entity_poly.type
_entity_poly.pdbx_seq_one_letter_code
_entity_poly.pdbx_strand_id
1 'polypeptide(L)'
;MALLLALAPALALADAPPAVEHQPALCTVPGKAISLCAAVSDDGTVAVARLYFRRAGEKYYSFVDMSFTGISYCGTLPPPREKKTKAIEYYVQAIDDQYEPARTSTFRLPVEPEGVCEFPPLEETPERAAAIKVFATSRKQGKKLDGGFLKAGVTFVPVKK
;
A
#
# COMPACT_ATOMS: atom_id res chain seq x y z
N MET A 1 26.76 42.49 42.03
CA MET A 1 26.84 41.06 41.70
C MET A 1 25.68 40.77 40.72
N ALA A 2 25.97 40.77 39.41
CA ALA A 2 24.95 40.62 38.39
C ALA A 2 24.85 39.13 38.06
N LEU A 3 23.67 38.55 38.25
CA LEU A 3 23.35 37.15 37.94
C LEU A 3 23.01 37.04 36.45
N LEU A 4 23.90 36.52 35.62
CA LEU A 4 23.62 36.16 34.22
C LEU A 4 22.85 34.88 34.20
N LEU A 5 21.53 34.95 33.90
CA LEU A 5 20.72 33.80 33.56
C LEU A 5 21.08 33.36 32.13
N ALA A 6 21.77 32.22 31.98
CA ALA A 6 21.99 31.59 30.71
C ALA A 6 20.69 30.88 30.25
N LEU A 7 20.03 31.43 29.23
CA LEU A 7 18.93 30.77 28.53
C LEU A 7 19.54 29.68 27.64
N ALA A 8 19.42 28.41 28.05
CA ALA A 8 19.74 27.30 27.17
C ALA A 8 18.65 27.16 26.06
N PRO A 9 19.04 27.11 24.78
CA PRO A 9 18.04 26.84 23.71
C PRO A 9 17.49 25.44 23.92
N ALA A 10 16.18 25.33 24.04
CA ALA A 10 15.49 24.04 23.94
C ALA A 10 15.65 23.54 22.49
N LEU A 11 16.42 22.46 22.30
CA LEU A 11 16.42 21.70 21.04
C LEU A 11 15.04 21.08 20.93
N ALA A 12 14.20 21.64 20.04
CA ALA A 12 13.01 20.97 19.60
C ALA A 12 13.48 19.72 18.84
N LEU A 13 13.18 18.53 19.36
CA LEU A 13 13.30 17.29 18.62
C LEU A 13 12.34 17.44 17.44
N ALA A 14 12.88 17.50 16.22
CA ALA A 14 12.08 17.44 15.02
C ALA A 14 11.44 16.05 14.96
N ASP A 15 10.16 16.00 14.64
CA ASP A 15 9.43 14.77 14.35
C ASP A 15 10.11 14.02 13.21
N ALA A 16 10.15 12.69 13.28
CA ALA A 16 10.76 11.85 12.25
C ALA A 16 9.66 11.16 11.43
N PRO A 17 9.81 11.10 10.10
CA PRO A 17 8.83 10.39 9.29
C PRO A 17 8.78 8.90 9.65
N PRO A 18 7.64 8.22 9.42
CA PRO A 18 7.47 6.80 9.75
C PRO A 18 8.54 5.92 9.08
N ALA A 19 8.97 4.86 9.75
CA ALA A 19 9.76 3.81 9.14
C ALA A 19 8.82 2.74 8.57
N VAL A 20 9.00 2.40 7.28
CA VAL A 20 8.17 1.40 6.58
C VAL A 20 9.03 0.25 6.11
N GLU A 21 8.83 -0.93 6.69
CA GLU A 21 9.53 -2.16 6.34
C GLU A 21 8.58 -3.16 5.68
N HIS A 22 8.95 -3.66 4.51
CA HIS A 22 8.17 -4.62 3.77
C HIS A 22 9.05 -5.66 3.11
N GLN A 23 8.72 -6.93 3.32
CA GLN A 23 9.33 -8.03 2.59
C GLN A 23 8.50 -8.31 1.33
N PRO A 24 9.06 -8.10 0.13
CA PRO A 24 8.31 -8.27 -1.10
C PRO A 24 7.94 -9.74 -1.34
N ALA A 25 6.72 -9.94 -1.83
CA ALA A 25 6.31 -11.25 -2.32
C ALA A 25 7.03 -11.58 -3.63
N LEU A 26 7.36 -12.86 -3.83
CA LEU A 26 8.11 -13.32 -5.00
C LEU A 26 7.27 -13.41 -6.26
N CYS A 27 6.00 -13.82 -6.12
CA CYS A 27 5.03 -13.97 -7.22
C CYS A 27 3.60 -13.96 -6.67
N THR A 28 2.63 -13.88 -7.57
CA THR A 28 1.21 -14.12 -7.27
C THR A 28 0.57 -14.89 -8.41
N VAL A 29 -0.61 -15.48 -8.18
CA VAL A 29 -1.36 -16.23 -9.18
C VAL A 29 -2.57 -15.45 -9.68
N PRO A 30 -2.98 -15.64 -10.94
CA PRO A 30 -4.18 -15.00 -11.48
C PRO A 30 -5.44 -15.40 -10.73
N GLY A 31 -6.39 -14.48 -10.67
CA GLY A 31 -7.73 -14.75 -10.13
C GLY A 31 -7.84 -14.75 -8.61
N LYS A 32 -6.73 -14.64 -7.87
CA LYS A 32 -6.72 -14.64 -6.40
C LYS A 32 -6.43 -13.25 -5.85
N ALA A 33 -7.23 -12.81 -4.89
CA ALA A 33 -6.93 -11.64 -4.07
C ALA A 33 -5.88 -12.02 -3.04
N ILE A 34 -4.89 -11.18 -2.85
CA ILE A 34 -3.78 -11.45 -1.92
C ILE A 34 -3.61 -10.32 -0.92
N SER A 35 -3.15 -10.67 0.27
CA SER A 35 -2.76 -9.71 1.29
C SER A 35 -1.27 -9.41 1.24
N LEU A 36 -0.91 -8.13 1.24
CA LEU A 36 0.46 -7.66 1.42
C LEU A 36 0.55 -6.83 2.69
N CYS A 37 1.53 -7.15 3.53
CA CYS A 37 1.68 -6.53 4.84
C CYS A 37 3.02 -5.83 4.96
N ALA A 38 3.06 -4.73 5.73
CA ALA A 38 4.26 -4.00 6.07
C ALA A 38 4.28 -3.68 7.57
N ALA A 39 5.44 -3.75 8.18
CA ALA A 39 5.65 -3.18 9.49
C ALA A 39 5.83 -1.66 9.31
N VAL A 40 5.08 -0.89 10.07
CA VAL A 40 5.19 0.57 10.10
C VAL A 40 5.38 0.98 11.54
N SER A 41 6.47 1.67 11.81
CA SER A 41 6.77 2.24 13.13
C SER A 41 6.98 3.73 13.03
N ASP A 42 6.64 4.43 14.08
CA ASP A 42 6.70 5.87 14.20
C ASP A 42 6.99 6.25 15.65
N ASP A 43 7.57 7.41 15.90
CA ASP A 43 7.77 7.95 17.25
C ASP A 43 6.50 8.61 17.81
N GLY A 44 5.49 8.88 16.95
CA GLY A 44 4.14 9.33 17.27
C GLY A 44 3.09 8.30 16.88
N THR A 45 2.21 8.68 15.98
CA THR A 45 1.08 7.85 15.53
C THR A 45 1.04 7.75 14.02
N VAL A 46 0.94 6.53 13.49
CA VAL A 46 0.68 6.30 12.07
C VAL A 46 -0.77 6.66 11.76
N ALA A 47 -0.99 7.78 11.07
CA ALA A 47 -2.32 8.26 10.71
C ALA A 47 -2.92 7.48 9.53
N VAL A 48 -2.09 7.13 8.54
CA VAL A 48 -2.53 6.43 7.32
C VAL A 48 -1.44 5.48 6.83
N ALA A 49 -1.84 4.27 6.47
CA ALA A 49 -1.01 3.35 5.69
C ALA A 49 -1.76 2.92 4.43
N ARG A 50 -1.10 2.92 3.27
CA ARG A 50 -1.68 2.61 1.96
C ARG A 50 -0.77 1.75 1.12
N LEU A 51 -1.37 0.80 0.42
CA LEU A 51 -0.71 -0.03 -0.58
C LEU A 51 -1.08 0.50 -1.96
N TYR A 52 -0.12 1.14 -2.63
CA TYR A 52 -0.26 1.64 -3.99
C TYR A 52 0.14 0.57 -4.97
N PHE A 53 -0.65 0.40 -6.03
CA PHE A 53 -0.39 -0.62 -7.04
C PHE A 53 -0.86 -0.19 -8.42
N ARG A 54 -0.25 -0.79 -9.44
CA ARG A 54 -0.66 -0.70 -10.84
C ARG A 54 -0.26 -1.96 -11.58
N ARG A 55 -0.87 -2.24 -12.69
CA ARG A 55 -0.32 -3.20 -13.66
C ARG A 55 0.99 -2.63 -14.21
N ALA A 56 2.00 -3.47 -14.36
CA ALA A 56 3.29 -3.04 -14.91
C ALA A 56 3.10 -2.41 -16.30
N GLY A 57 3.72 -1.25 -16.49
CA GLY A 57 3.60 -0.44 -17.72
C GLY A 57 2.43 0.54 -17.73
N GLU A 58 1.51 0.51 -16.74
CA GLU A 58 0.46 1.52 -16.64
C GLU A 58 0.98 2.83 -16.04
N LYS A 59 0.33 3.93 -16.43
CA LYS A 59 0.75 5.27 -16.00
C LYS A 59 0.36 5.59 -14.57
N TYR A 60 -0.84 5.20 -14.16
CA TYR A 60 -1.45 5.63 -12.89
C TYR A 60 -1.50 4.49 -11.89
N TYR A 61 -1.12 4.81 -10.65
CA TYR A 61 -1.35 3.94 -9.51
C TYR A 61 -2.80 4.06 -9.03
N SER A 62 -3.33 2.96 -8.50
CA SER A 62 -4.46 2.94 -7.57
C SER A 62 -3.93 2.60 -6.19
N PHE A 63 -4.74 2.77 -5.15
CA PHE A 63 -4.36 2.31 -3.82
C PHE A 63 -5.52 1.64 -3.10
N VAL A 64 -5.18 0.84 -2.12
CA VAL A 64 -6.07 0.34 -1.08
C VAL A 64 -5.56 0.84 0.27
N ASP A 65 -6.48 1.17 1.17
CA ASP A 65 -6.10 1.46 2.55
C ASP A 65 -5.65 0.16 3.23
N MET A 66 -4.63 0.27 4.08
CA MET A 66 -4.13 -0.84 4.88
C MET A 66 -4.68 -0.73 6.29
N SER A 67 -5.02 -1.87 6.88
CA SER A 67 -5.53 -1.96 8.24
C SER A 67 -4.48 -2.56 9.16
N PHE A 68 -4.36 -2.02 10.37
CA PHE A 68 -3.50 -2.58 11.40
C PHE A 68 -4.07 -3.88 11.94
N THR A 69 -3.24 -4.92 11.97
CA THR A 69 -3.63 -6.28 12.38
C THR A 69 -3.13 -6.65 13.78
N GLY A 70 -2.61 -5.67 14.53
CA GLY A 70 -1.97 -5.88 15.84
C GLY A 70 -0.44 -5.95 15.78
N ILE A 71 0.14 -6.29 14.61
CA ILE A 71 1.59 -6.42 14.41
C ILE A 71 2.04 -5.61 13.19
N SER A 72 1.25 -5.62 12.11
CA SER A 72 1.56 -5.00 10.84
C SER A 72 0.33 -4.38 10.20
N TYR A 73 0.54 -3.52 9.21
CA TYR A 73 -0.51 -3.01 8.35
C TYR A 73 -0.63 -3.90 7.13
N CYS A 74 -1.84 -4.37 6.82
CA CYS A 74 -2.11 -5.25 5.68
C CYS A 74 -3.16 -4.65 4.75
N GLY A 75 -2.92 -4.75 3.44
CA GLY A 75 -3.83 -4.31 2.39
C GLY A 75 -4.07 -5.41 1.37
N THR A 76 -5.31 -5.53 0.89
CA THR A 76 -5.71 -6.57 -0.06
C THR A 76 -5.69 -6.05 -1.48
N LEU A 77 -4.87 -6.65 -2.34
CA LEU A 77 -4.84 -6.38 -3.77
C LEU A 77 -6.00 -7.10 -4.49
N PRO A 78 -6.63 -6.42 -5.47
CA PRO A 78 -7.62 -7.07 -6.32
C PRO A 78 -6.99 -8.16 -7.18
N PRO A 79 -7.74 -9.25 -7.50
CA PRO A 79 -7.24 -10.35 -8.27
C PRO A 79 -6.75 -9.93 -9.66
N PRO A 80 -5.50 -10.25 -10.07
CA PRO A 80 -5.02 -9.98 -11.41
C PRO A 80 -5.68 -10.90 -12.44
N ARG A 81 -5.88 -10.40 -13.67
CA ARG A 81 -6.38 -11.20 -14.79
C ARG A 81 -5.25 -11.91 -15.50
N GLU A 82 -5.37 -13.22 -15.66
CA GLU A 82 -4.36 -14.10 -16.23
C GLU A 82 -3.74 -13.59 -17.55
N LYS A 83 -4.57 -13.27 -18.53
CA LYS A 83 -4.07 -12.87 -19.86
C LYS A 83 -3.69 -11.40 -19.99
N LYS A 84 -3.99 -10.57 -18.99
CA LYS A 84 -3.85 -9.12 -19.09
C LYS A 84 -2.78 -8.55 -18.17
N THR A 85 -2.45 -9.23 -17.09
CA THR A 85 -1.49 -8.76 -16.09
C THR A 85 -0.36 -9.75 -15.95
N LYS A 86 0.84 -9.35 -16.38
CA LYS A 86 2.06 -10.16 -16.26
C LYS A 86 2.84 -9.83 -15.00
N ALA A 87 2.67 -8.63 -14.48
CA ALA A 87 3.24 -8.20 -13.23
C ALA A 87 2.46 -7.01 -12.66
N ILE A 88 2.53 -6.86 -11.35
CA ILE A 88 2.01 -5.73 -10.60
C ILE A 88 3.23 -4.96 -10.07
N GLU A 89 3.24 -3.64 -10.24
CA GLU A 89 4.17 -2.74 -9.55
C GLU A 89 3.46 -2.15 -8.36
N TYR A 90 4.11 -2.17 -7.19
CA TYR A 90 3.50 -1.67 -5.97
C TYR A 90 4.53 -1.08 -5.00
N TYR A 91 4.07 -0.25 -4.09
CA TYR A 91 4.81 0.27 -2.94
C TYR A 91 3.86 0.51 -1.77
N VAL A 92 4.41 0.52 -0.56
CA VAL A 92 3.69 0.90 0.66
C VAL A 92 4.09 2.32 1.04
N GLN A 93 3.11 3.14 1.40
CA GLN A 93 3.31 4.48 1.95
C GLN A 93 2.59 4.58 3.30
N ALA A 94 3.26 5.17 4.27
CA ALA A 94 2.67 5.58 5.53
C ALA A 94 2.79 7.10 5.69
N ILE A 95 1.88 7.67 6.46
CA ILE A 95 1.85 9.08 6.85
C ILE A 95 1.55 9.10 8.34
N ASP A 96 2.32 9.85 9.11
CA ASP A 96 2.11 10.06 10.54
C ASP A 96 1.04 11.12 10.83
N ASP A 97 0.86 11.46 12.10
CA ASP A 97 -0.09 12.48 12.54
C ASP A 97 0.43 13.91 12.38
N GLN A 98 1.72 14.10 12.04
CA GLN A 98 2.32 15.37 11.64
C GLN A 98 2.32 15.59 10.13
N TYR A 99 1.73 14.64 9.36
CA TYR A 99 1.65 14.63 7.89
C TYR A 99 3.01 14.38 7.20
N GLU A 100 3.99 13.82 7.89
CA GLU A 100 5.25 13.41 7.28
C GLU A 100 5.09 12.06 6.56
N PRO A 101 5.38 11.98 5.25
CA PRO A 101 5.22 10.75 4.50
C PRO A 101 6.52 9.95 4.44
N ALA A 102 6.40 8.63 4.54
CA ALA A 102 7.44 7.69 4.18
C ALA A 102 6.92 6.60 3.25
N ARG A 103 7.76 6.04 2.40
CA ARG A 103 7.38 4.96 1.51
C ARG A 103 8.53 4.01 1.22
N THR A 104 8.19 2.78 0.87
CA THR A 104 9.16 1.82 0.34
C THR A 104 9.62 2.18 -1.08
N SER A 105 10.64 1.50 -1.57
CA SER A 105 10.90 1.41 -3.00
C SER A 105 9.70 0.77 -3.72
N THR A 106 9.67 0.90 -5.06
CA THR A 106 8.67 0.20 -5.86
C THR A 106 9.13 -1.24 -6.10
N PHE A 107 8.28 -2.18 -5.75
CA PHE A 107 8.47 -3.61 -5.98
C PHE A 107 7.74 -4.04 -7.25
N ARG A 108 8.24 -5.12 -7.86
CA ARG A 108 7.60 -5.77 -8.99
C ARG A 108 7.20 -7.18 -8.59
N LEU A 109 5.91 -7.47 -8.65
CA LEU A 109 5.29 -8.74 -8.29
C LEU A 109 4.88 -9.47 -9.58
N PRO A 110 5.61 -10.50 -10.02
CA PRO A 110 5.22 -11.32 -11.16
C PRO A 110 3.87 -12.00 -10.95
N VAL A 111 3.06 -12.09 -12.01
CA VAL A 111 1.82 -12.86 -12.02
C VAL A 111 2.10 -14.14 -12.81
N GLU A 112 2.25 -15.24 -12.10
CA GLU A 112 2.63 -16.56 -12.63
C GLU A 112 1.46 -17.53 -12.59
N PRO A 113 1.40 -18.51 -13.50
CA PRO A 113 0.39 -19.57 -13.45
C PRO A 113 0.40 -20.31 -12.11
N GLU A 114 -0.74 -20.87 -11.75
CA GLU A 114 -0.83 -21.76 -10.59
C GLU A 114 0.11 -22.97 -10.78
N GLY A 115 0.87 -23.31 -9.74
CA GLY A 115 1.90 -24.36 -9.79
C GLY A 115 3.29 -23.88 -10.24
N VAL A 116 3.41 -22.66 -10.80
CA VAL A 116 4.71 -22.02 -11.08
C VAL A 116 5.13 -21.10 -9.93
N CYS A 117 4.16 -20.39 -9.34
CA CYS A 117 4.40 -19.58 -8.16
C CYS A 117 4.49 -20.50 -6.93
N GLU A 118 5.72 -20.81 -6.48
CA GLU A 118 5.96 -21.72 -5.36
C GLU A 118 5.55 -21.13 -4.01
N PHE A 119 5.70 -19.81 -3.84
CA PHE A 119 5.44 -19.12 -2.57
C PHE A 119 4.52 -17.90 -2.79
N PRO A 120 3.25 -18.11 -3.17
CA PRO A 120 2.31 -17.01 -3.29
C PRO A 120 2.03 -16.42 -1.90
N PRO A 121 1.73 -15.10 -1.81
CA PRO A 121 1.19 -14.52 -0.58
C PRO A 121 -0.08 -15.23 -0.15
N LEU A 122 -0.45 -15.07 1.11
CA LEU A 122 -1.70 -15.61 1.61
C LEU A 122 -2.88 -15.08 0.76
N GLU A 123 -3.67 -16.01 0.27
CA GLU A 123 -4.94 -15.69 -0.36
C GLU A 123 -5.89 -15.10 0.68
N GLU A 124 -6.56 -14.03 0.32
CA GLU A 124 -7.55 -13.43 1.21
C GLU A 124 -8.79 -14.32 1.36
N THR A 125 -9.42 -14.22 2.52
CA THR A 125 -10.70 -14.89 2.73
C THR A 125 -11.76 -14.35 1.75
N PRO A 126 -12.76 -15.17 1.38
CA PRO A 126 -13.81 -14.72 0.46
C PRO A 126 -14.51 -13.43 0.93
N GLU A 127 -14.69 -13.24 2.23
CA GLU A 127 -15.31 -12.06 2.81
C GLU A 127 -14.47 -10.79 2.58
N ARG A 128 -13.15 -10.88 2.77
CA ARG A 128 -12.23 -9.76 2.53
C ARG A 128 -12.05 -9.51 1.03
N ALA A 129 -11.95 -10.56 0.24
CA ALA A 129 -11.90 -10.44 -1.21
C ALA A 129 -13.16 -9.83 -1.82
N ALA A 130 -14.34 -10.04 -1.19
CA ALA A 130 -15.61 -9.47 -1.60
C ALA A 130 -15.79 -7.99 -1.20
N ALA A 131 -14.90 -7.42 -0.41
CA ALA A 131 -15.02 -6.06 0.15
C ALA A 131 -13.83 -5.16 -0.21
N ILE A 132 -13.07 -5.47 -1.25
CA ILE A 132 -11.89 -4.68 -1.65
C ILE A 132 -12.33 -3.31 -2.17
N LYS A 133 -11.84 -2.25 -1.53
CA LYS A 133 -12.09 -0.87 -1.93
C LYS A 133 -10.83 -0.26 -2.52
N VAL A 134 -10.86 0.02 -3.81
CA VAL A 134 -9.74 0.57 -4.57
C VAL A 134 -10.00 2.03 -4.89
N PHE A 135 -9.03 2.88 -4.60
CA PHE A 135 -9.09 4.32 -4.83
C PHE A 135 -8.20 4.73 -6.00
N ALA A 136 -8.70 5.65 -6.81
CA ALA A 136 -7.91 6.31 -7.84
C ALA A 136 -6.99 7.37 -7.25
N THR A 137 -5.78 7.52 -7.81
CA THR A 137 -4.83 8.61 -7.46
C THR A 137 -4.95 9.83 -8.37
N SER A 138 -5.61 9.71 -9.52
CA SER A 138 -5.73 10.77 -10.51
C SER A 138 -7.11 10.79 -11.17
N ARG A 139 -7.62 12.00 -11.43
CA ARG A 139 -8.86 12.19 -12.24
C ARG A 139 -8.73 11.62 -13.66
N LYS A 140 -7.52 11.58 -14.20
CA LYS A 140 -7.23 11.04 -15.54
C LYS A 140 -7.32 9.52 -15.61
N GLN A 141 -7.36 8.83 -14.47
CA GLN A 141 -7.52 7.38 -14.36
C GLN A 141 -8.93 6.90 -14.75
N GLY A 142 -9.89 7.81 -14.84
CA GLY A 142 -11.27 7.51 -15.16
C GLY A 142 -12.09 7.02 -13.95
N LYS A 143 -13.23 6.37 -14.27
CA LYS A 143 -14.22 5.96 -13.27
C LYS A 143 -14.22 4.45 -13.01
N LYS A 144 -13.25 3.72 -13.54
CA LYS A 144 -13.23 2.25 -13.47
C LYS A 144 -11.84 1.76 -13.14
N LEU A 145 -11.77 0.67 -12.37
CA LEU A 145 -10.54 -0.07 -12.14
C LEU A 145 -9.90 -0.50 -13.46
N ASP A 146 -8.57 -0.49 -13.52
CA ASP A 146 -7.81 -0.98 -14.68
C ASP A 146 -8.27 -2.38 -15.11
N GLY A 147 -8.32 -2.57 -16.43
CA GLY A 147 -8.83 -3.82 -17.01
C GLY A 147 -7.96 -5.06 -16.78
N GLY A 148 -6.78 -4.88 -16.18
CA GLY A 148 -5.88 -5.96 -15.76
C GLY A 148 -6.30 -6.65 -14.47
N PHE A 149 -7.29 -6.13 -13.76
CA PHE A 149 -7.80 -6.72 -12.52
C PHE A 149 -9.25 -7.19 -12.67
N LEU A 150 -9.62 -8.21 -11.89
CA LEU A 150 -11.01 -8.64 -11.79
C LEU A 150 -11.81 -7.61 -10.99
N LYS A 151 -13.07 -7.45 -11.35
CA LYS A 151 -13.96 -6.46 -10.73
C LYS A 151 -14.93 -7.07 -9.71
N ALA A 152 -15.06 -8.41 -9.71
CA ALA A 152 -15.90 -9.09 -8.74
C ALA A 152 -15.40 -8.81 -7.32
N GLY A 153 -16.28 -8.36 -6.44
CA GLY A 153 -15.93 -8.01 -5.07
C GLY A 153 -15.14 -6.70 -4.89
N VAL A 154 -14.89 -5.94 -5.98
CA VAL A 154 -14.09 -4.71 -5.94
C VAL A 154 -14.94 -3.48 -6.18
N THR A 155 -14.93 -2.55 -5.22
CA THR A 155 -15.51 -1.21 -5.36
C THR A 155 -14.42 -0.22 -5.76
N PHE A 156 -14.55 0.40 -6.92
CA PHE A 156 -13.61 1.43 -7.36
C PHE A 156 -14.13 2.84 -7.05
N VAL A 157 -13.31 3.62 -6.35
CA VAL A 157 -13.62 4.99 -5.92
C VAL A 157 -12.80 5.97 -6.76
N PRO A 158 -13.41 6.69 -7.71
CA PRO A 158 -12.72 7.70 -8.49
C PRO A 158 -12.41 8.95 -7.65
N VAL A 159 -11.42 9.74 -8.09
CA VAL A 159 -11.18 11.07 -7.51
C VAL A 159 -12.39 11.95 -7.78
N LYS A 160 -12.99 12.52 -6.73
CA LYS A 160 -14.13 13.45 -6.85
C LYS A 160 -13.71 14.72 -7.61
N LYS A 161 -14.69 15.31 -8.28
CA LYS A 161 -14.53 16.63 -8.93
C LYS A 161 -14.38 17.72 -7.89
#